data_581ddb07568117baef28f8ee48668c90
#
_entry.id   581ddb07568117baef28f8ee48668c90
#
_cell.length_a   1.000
_cell.length_b   1.000
_cell.length_c   1.000
_cell.angle_alpha   90.00
_cell.angle_beta   90.00
_cell.angle_gamma   90.00
#
_symmetry.space_group_name_H-M   'P 1'
#
loop_
_entity.id
_entity.type
_entity.pdbx_description
1 polymer ?
#
loop_
_entity_poly.entity_id
_entity_poly.type
_entity_poly.pdbx_seq_one_letter_code
_entity_poly.pdbx_strand_id
1 'polypeptide(L)'
;MSNLGFSEEQRDCLQEIINVAMGLASDKLARFLNTFVHLRVPSIALVGASHIPAEFEGRYQDAEAALVSQGFFGNEGVRGEAIVLYQMENAHKIAALLGY
;
A
#
# COMPACT_ATOMS: atom_id res chain seq x y z
N MET A 1 26.79 15.41 -5.16
CA MET A 1 25.80 14.63 -5.88
C MET A 1 24.88 13.90 -4.91
N SER A 2 23.65 13.95 -5.18
CA SER A 2 22.69 13.31 -4.29
C SER A 2 22.54 11.83 -4.63
N ASN A 3 22.57 10.99 -3.60
CA ASN A 3 22.27 9.57 -3.73
C ASN A 3 20.94 9.24 -3.06
N LEU A 4 20.05 10.23 -3.00
CA LEU A 4 18.77 10.10 -2.31
C LEU A 4 17.70 9.40 -3.17
N GLY A 5 18.05 8.95 -4.35
CA GLY A 5 17.11 8.24 -5.20
C GLY A 5 17.56 6.80 -5.41
N PHE A 6 16.65 5.99 -5.89
CA PHE A 6 16.99 4.66 -6.34
C PHE A 6 17.71 4.73 -7.69
N SER A 7 18.66 3.84 -7.91
CA SER A 7 19.13 3.59 -9.26
C SER A 7 17.99 2.91 -10.04
N GLU A 8 18.10 2.93 -11.35
CA GLU A 8 17.08 2.29 -12.19
C GLU A 8 16.98 0.79 -11.90
N GLU A 9 18.13 0.15 -11.71
CA GLU A 9 18.16 -1.27 -11.37
C GLU A 9 17.54 -1.56 -10.00
N GLN A 10 17.79 -0.71 -9.03
CA GLN A 10 17.22 -0.86 -7.70
C GLN A 10 15.72 -0.69 -7.74
N ARG A 11 15.23 0.30 -8.48
CA ARG A 11 13.80 0.52 -8.63
C ARG A 11 13.13 -0.67 -9.31
N ASP A 12 13.72 -1.17 -10.37
CA ASP A 12 13.16 -2.30 -11.11
C ASP A 12 13.09 -3.56 -10.23
N CYS A 13 14.14 -3.80 -9.47
CA CYS A 13 14.18 -4.93 -8.55
C CYS A 13 13.10 -4.82 -7.49
N LEU A 14 12.97 -3.65 -6.87
CA LEU A 14 11.97 -3.43 -5.85
C LEU A 14 10.55 -3.50 -6.41
N GLN A 15 10.36 -2.96 -7.62
CA GLN A 15 9.09 -3.02 -8.32
C GLN A 15 8.67 -4.47 -8.56
N GLU A 16 9.60 -5.31 -8.96
CA GLU A 16 9.33 -6.72 -9.21
C GLU A 16 8.94 -7.46 -7.93
N ILE A 17 9.69 -7.22 -6.86
CA ILE A 17 9.39 -7.82 -5.56
C ILE A 17 8.00 -7.42 -5.08
N ILE A 18 7.66 -6.16 -5.21
CA ILE A 18 6.36 -5.65 -4.76
C ILE A 18 5.24 -6.17 -5.65
N ASN A 19 5.48 -6.29 -6.95
CA ASN A 19 4.50 -6.88 -7.86
C ASN A 19 4.15 -8.32 -7.45
N VAL A 20 5.15 -9.11 -7.11
CA VAL A 20 4.93 -10.48 -6.63
C VAL A 20 4.14 -10.47 -5.32
N ALA A 21 4.54 -9.61 -4.40
CA ALA A 21 3.86 -9.49 -3.11
C ALA A 21 2.40 -9.07 -3.27
N MET A 22 2.14 -8.11 -4.17
CA MET A 22 0.77 -7.66 -4.45
C MET A 22 -0.07 -8.77 -5.06
N GLY A 23 0.52 -9.58 -5.94
CA GLY A 23 -0.18 -10.73 -6.51
C GLY A 23 -0.58 -11.73 -5.44
N LEU A 24 0.32 -12.03 -4.52
CA LEU A 24 0.03 -12.93 -3.41
C LEU A 24 -1.04 -12.35 -2.49
N ALA A 25 -0.96 -11.07 -2.20
CA ALA A 25 -1.94 -10.39 -1.35
C ALA A 25 -3.33 -10.39 -1.98
N SER A 26 -3.40 -10.12 -3.28
CA SER A 26 -4.65 -10.17 -4.04
C SER A 26 -5.33 -11.53 -3.94
N ASP A 27 -4.53 -12.58 -4.11
CA ASP A 27 -5.04 -13.95 -4.06
C ASP A 27 -5.60 -14.28 -2.68
N LYS A 28 -4.85 -13.96 -1.64
CA LYS A 28 -5.30 -14.21 -0.28
C LYS A 28 -6.55 -13.41 0.07
N LEU A 29 -6.57 -12.16 -0.33
CA LEU A 29 -7.72 -11.28 -0.06
C LEU A 29 -8.96 -11.76 -0.80
N ALA A 30 -8.80 -12.18 -2.05
CA ALA A 30 -9.92 -12.72 -2.84
C ALA A 30 -10.53 -13.94 -2.19
N ARG A 31 -9.69 -14.83 -1.67
CA ARG A 31 -10.16 -16.03 -0.96
C ARG A 31 -10.86 -15.68 0.34
N PHE A 32 -10.30 -14.73 1.08
CA PHE A 32 -10.86 -14.30 2.35
C PHE A 32 -12.23 -13.65 2.18
N LEU A 33 -12.37 -12.79 1.16
CA LEU A 33 -13.60 -12.09 0.86
C LEU A 33 -14.56 -12.92 0.00
N ASN A 34 -14.10 -14.04 -0.53
CA ASN A 34 -14.85 -14.88 -1.45
C ASN A 34 -15.38 -14.09 -2.65
N THR A 35 -14.52 -13.27 -3.21
CA THR A 35 -14.85 -12.45 -4.38
C THR A 35 -13.59 -12.15 -5.15
N PHE A 36 -13.74 -11.72 -6.39
CA PHE A 36 -12.59 -11.32 -7.20
C PHE A 36 -12.01 -10.01 -6.67
N VAL A 37 -10.70 -9.98 -6.53
CA VAL A 37 -9.97 -8.79 -6.10
C VAL A 37 -8.87 -8.49 -7.10
N HIS A 38 -8.81 -7.26 -7.55
CA HIS A 38 -7.77 -6.79 -8.43
C HIS A 38 -7.05 -5.62 -7.77
N LEU A 39 -5.75 -5.80 -7.51
CA LEU A 39 -4.91 -4.75 -6.97
C LEU A 39 -4.09 -4.16 -8.12
N ARG A 40 -4.01 -2.84 -8.14
CA ARG A 40 -3.27 -2.15 -9.20
C ARG A 40 -1.77 -2.35 -9.02
N VAL A 41 -1.05 -2.24 -10.12
CA VAL A 41 0.41 -2.23 -10.08
C VAL A 41 0.86 -1.05 -9.22
N PRO A 42 1.68 -1.29 -8.20
CA PRO A 42 2.11 -0.21 -7.32
C PRO A 42 3.13 0.70 -8.00
N SER A 43 3.17 1.93 -7.55
CA SER A 43 4.24 2.84 -7.91
C SER A 43 5.19 2.97 -6.72
N ILE A 44 6.46 3.17 -7.02
CA ILE A 44 7.49 3.26 -6.00
C ILE A 44 8.18 4.60 -6.14
N ALA A 45 8.28 5.31 -5.04
CA ALA A 45 8.96 6.59 -4.99
C ALA A 45 9.73 6.72 -3.69
N LEU A 46 10.87 7.36 -3.77
CA LEU A 46 11.63 7.72 -2.59
C LEU A 46 11.38 9.20 -2.31
N VAL A 47 10.83 9.48 -1.15
CA VAL A 47 10.48 10.85 -0.76
C VAL A 47 11.05 11.17 0.61
N GLY A 48 11.30 12.43 0.87
CA GLY A 48 11.68 12.87 2.20
C GLY A 48 10.49 12.71 3.16
N ALA A 49 10.78 12.35 4.41
CA ALA A 49 9.72 12.11 5.39
C ALA A 49 8.80 13.32 5.57
N SER A 50 9.33 14.53 5.44
CA SER A 50 8.53 15.76 5.57
C SER A 50 7.54 15.95 4.43
N HIS A 51 7.71 15.25 3.31
CA HIS A 51 6.82 15.37 2.15
C HIS A 51 5.69 14.34 2.15
N ILE A 52 5.71 13.37 3.06
CA ILE A 52 4.71 12.32 3.10
C ILE A 52 3.29 12.85 3.33
N PRO A 53 3.06 13.78 4.27
CA PRO A 53 1.70 14.30 4.45
C PRO A 53 1.11 14.94 3.21
N ALA A 54 1.92 15.69 2.45
CA ALA A 54 1.45 16.33 1.22
C ALA A 54 1.02 15.32 0.16
N GLU A 55 1.72 14.19 0.07
CA GLU A 55 1.35 13.13 -0.86
C GLU A 55 -0.04 12.57 -0.56
N PHE A 56 -0.37 12.40 0.71
CA PHE A 56 -1.67 11.90 1.09
C PHE A 56 -2.76 12.95 0.97
N GLU A 57 -2.48 14.18 1.33
CA GLU A 57 -3.45 15.27 1.24
C GLU A 57 -3.95 15.46 -0.19
N GLY A 58 -3.04 15.39 -1.15
CA GLY A 58 -3.41 15.54 -2.55
C GLY A 58 -4.36 14.48 -3.07
N ARG A 59 -4.37 13.31 -2.44
CA ARG A 59 -5.20 12.18 -2.89
C ARG A 59 -6.53 12.08 -2.16
N TYR A 60 -6.61 12.56 -0.92
CA TYR A 60 -7.76 12.32 -0.04
C TYR A 60 -8.30 13.60 0.58
N GLN A 61 -8.05 14.72 -0.06
CA GLN A 61 -8.27 16.04 0.51
C GLN A 61 -9.68 16.27 1.05
N ASP A 62 -10.69 15.83 0.35
CA ASP A 62 -12.08 16.08 0.71
C ASP A 62 -12.85 14.83 1.09
N ALA A 63 -12.14 13.74 1.37
CA ALA A 63 -12.79 12.47 1.64
C ALA A 63 -12.65 12.09 3.11
N GLU A 64 -13.72 11.56 3.68
CA GLU A 64 -13.60 10.86 4.94
C GLU A 64 -12.96 9.52 4.64
N ALA A 65 -11.89 9.22 5.34
CA ALA A 65 -11.15 8.00 5.11
C ALA A 65 -10.93 7.24 6.40
N ALA A 66 -10.99 5.93 6.30
CA ALA A 66 -10.56 5.05 7.36
C ALA A 66 -9.11 4.68 7.11
N LEU A 67 -8.33 4.60 8.17
CA LEU A 67 -6.92 4.26 8.09
C LEU A 67 -6.65 3.05 8.96
N VAL A 68 -6.00 2.06 8.36
CA VAL A 68 -5.49 0.90 9.10
C VAL A 68 -4.00 0.86 8.87
N SER A 69 -3.24 0.78 9.94
CA SER A 69 -1.79 0.69 9.82
C SER A 69 -1.28 -0.53 10.57
N GLN A 70 -0.21 -1.08 10.05
CA GLN A 70 0.45 -2.24 10.64
C GLN A 70 1.94 -2.09 10.45
N GLY A 71 2.67 -2.08 11.57
CA GLY A 71 4.12 -2.08 11.52
C GLY A 71 4.64 -3.45 11.14
N PHE A 72 5.75 -3.48 10.44
CA PHE A 72 6.43 -4.73 10.15
C PHE A 72 7.93 -4.54 10.25
N PHE A 73 8.62 -5.61 10.59
CA PHE A 73 10.07 -5.63 10.50
C PHE A 73 10.53 -7.05 10.18
N GLY A 74 11.56 -7.11 9.41
CA GLY A 74 12.15 -8.37 9.00
C GLY A 74 13.60 -8.45 9.45
N ASN A 75 14.30 -9.41 8.91
CA ASN A 75 15.71 -9.58 9.17
C ASN A 75 16.51 -8.41 8.58
N GLU A 76 17.73 -8.24 9.09
CA GLU A 76 18.69 -7.27 8.57
C GLU A 76 18.23 -5.81 8.65
N GLY A 77 17.39 -5.51 9.63
CA GLY A 77 16.99 -4.13 9.89
C GLY A 77 15.93 -3.58 8.96
N VAL A 78 15.34 -4.43 8.12
CA VAL A 78 14.23 -3.99 7.27
C VAL A 78 13.00 -3.79 8.14
N ARG A 79 12.45 -2.59 8.11
CA ARG A 79 11.23 -2.30 8.83
C ARG A 79 10.44 -1.22 8.12
N GLY A 80 9.17 -1.20 8.37
CA GLY A 80 8.31 -0.21 7.77
C GLY A 80 6.91 -0.28 8.35
N GLU A 81 6.03 0.43 7.72
CA GLU A 81 4.63 0.48 8.13
C GLU A 81 3.76 0.37 6.91
N ALA A 82 2.86 -0.59 6.93
CA ALA A 82 1.86 -0.74 5.89
C ALA A 82 0.62 0.04 6.30
N ILE A 83 0.17 0.93 5.44
CA ILE A 83 -0.97 1.78 5.69
C ILE A 83 -2.00 1.53 4.61
N VAL A 84 -3.21 1.21 5.03
CA VAL A 84 -4.33 1.07 4.12
C VAL A 84 -5.28 2.24 4.38
N LEU A 85 -5.54 2.99 3.32
CA LEU A 85 -6.51 4.08 3.34
C LEU A 85 -7.65 3.71 2.42
N TYR A 86 -8.86 3.86 2.90
CA TYR A 86 -10.03 3.68 2.06
C TYR A 86 -11.14 4.63 2.50
N GLN A 87 -11.98 5.00 1.54
CA GLN A 87 -13.10 5.88 1.81
C GLN A 87 -14.10 5.17 2.70
N MET A 88 -14.74 5.90 3.59
CA MET A 88 -15.68 5.33 4.56
C MET A 88 -16.82 4.57 3.89
N GLU A 89 -17.31 5.07 2.77
CA GLU A 89 -18.36 4.36 2.05
C GLU A 89 -17.91 2.98 1.58
N ASN A 90 -16.63 2.84 1.23
CA ASN A 90 -16.06 1.55 0.82
C ASN A 90 -15.85 0.62 2.01
N ALA A 91 -15.65 1.19 3.20
CA ALA A 91 -15.53 0.39 4.42
C ALA A 91 -16.81 -0.40 4.69
N HIS A 92 -17.96 0.20 4.45
CA HIS A 92 -19.24 -0.49 4.60
C HIS A 92 -19.39 -1.65 3.61
N LYS A 93 -18.91 -1.46 2.39
CA LYS A 93 -18.93 -2.52 1.38
C LYS A 93 -18.04 -3.69 1.77
N ILE A 94 -16.87 -3.39 2.31
CA ILE A 94 -15.95 -4.43 2.77
C ILE A 94 -16.56 -5.18 3.95
N ALA A 95 -17.15 -4.47 4.90
CA ALA A 95 -17.81 -5.09 6.04
C ALA A 95 -18.93 -6.02 5.58
N ALA A 96 -19.71 -5.62 4.59
CA ALA A 96 -20.79 -6.45 4.04
C ALA A 96 -20.23 -7.73 3.43
N LEU A 97 -19.10 -7.67 2.74
CA LEU A 97 -18.46 -8.86 2.17
C LEU A 97 -17.99 -9.82 3.26
N LEU A 98 -17.69 -9.32 4.44
CA LEU A 98 -17.26 -10.12 5.58
C LEU A 98 -18.42 -10.63 6.42
N GLY A 99 -19.64 -10.26 6.09
CA GLY A 99 -20.82 -10.73 6.80
C GLY A 99 -21.28 -9.84 7.95
N TYR A 100 -20.79 -8.63 7.99
CA TYR A 100 -21.19 -7.68 9.03
C TYR A 100 -22.33 -6.79 8.60
#